data_e79a46877a154644cf13eaa0c3a8fd24
#
_entry.id   e79a46877a154644cf13eaa0c3a8fd24
#
_cell.length_a   1.000
_cell.length_b   1.000
_cell.length_c   1.000
_cell.angle_alpha   90.00
_cell.angle_beta   90.00
_cell.angle_gamma   90.00
#
_symmetry.space_group_name_H-M   'P 1'
#
loop_
_entity.id
_entity.type
_entity.pdbx_description
1 polymer ?
#
loop_
_entity_poly.entity_id
_entity_poly.type
_entity_poly.pdbx_seq_one_letter_code
_entity_poly.pdbx_strand_id
1 'polypeptide(L)'
;VALLVIAACQLMVVLDITIVNIALPHIQRSLDFSTTSLSWVVNAYTLTFGGLLLLGGRAGDILGRRRVFVFGVLLFVLASLLGGLAQNAGQLLAARALQGMGGAIASPTSLALISTTFREGPERNRAFGVFAAVSAGGGAIGLLAGGVLVEWLNWRWVLFVNIPIGILIALATPRWIKESERHPGRFDITGALLSTVGMVLLVYGFIRAAQDGWRDALTLVSFGAAVVGLTAFVLVERRSRQPITPLHMFADRNRAGTYGIMLCLAAAMFGMFFFLTLFVQNVLDFSPLQAGLAFLPVSAVIAIGAGLASRFLPVYGPKPFMVVGGILAAVGLAWLTLTDVHSTYAGSVLGPMLVFSLGMGMEFVSLTLMALSNVPVRETGAASGLLNATQQVGGSLGLSILVTMFGTANGNEAEKQIPRFLRQATPVERERFQRTGELPPPWSDEVLTAGVSAAFIMAAIFAVLAALIAVVAIQVRPSDLQRLQGGAGPGPG
;
A
#
# COMPACT_ATOMS: atom_id res chain seq x y z
N VAL A 1 21.43 -16.80 -11.21
CA VAL A 1 21.43 -15.39 -11.65
C VAL A 1 20.01 -14.95 -12.00
N ALA A 2 19.24 -15.69 -12.83
CA ALA A 2 17.86 -15.31 -13.19
C ALA A 2 16.98 -15.04 -11.96
N LEU A 3 17.04 -15.88 -10.92
CA LEU A 3 16.32 -15.67 -9.67
C LEU A 3 16.72 -14.37 -8.97
N LEU A 4 18.01 -14.05 -8.95
CA LEU A 4 18.50 -12.79 -8.36
C LEU A 4 17.97 -11.57 -9.10
N VAL A 5 17.90 -11.61 -10.43
CA VAL A 5 17.36 -10.52 -11.25
C VAL A 5 15.87 -10.30 -10.96
N ILE A 6 15.09 -11.38 -10.89
CA ILE A 6 13.65 -11.30 -10.60
C ILE A 6 13.42 -10.84 -9.15
N ALA A 7 14.16 -11.38 -8.19
CA ALA A 7 14.07 -11.00 -6.79
C ALA A 7 14.52 -9.55 -6.53
N ALA A 8 15.55 -9.08 -7.25
CA ALA A 8 16.01 -7.69 -7.17
C ALA A 8 14.94 -6.71 -7.68
N CYS A 9 14.19 -7.06 -8.74
CA CYS A 9 13.07 -6.25 -9.19
C CYS A 9 11.95 -6.16 -8.13
N GLN A 10 11.60 -7.29 -7.54
CA GLN A 10 10.60 -7.31 -6.45
C GLN A 10 11.07 -6.50 -5.25
N LEU A 11 12.35 -6.65 -4.86
CA LEU A 11 12.94 -5.84 -3.79
C LEU A 11 12.86 -4.34 -4.12
N MET A 12 13.22 -3.94 -5.34
CA MET A 12 13.17 -2.54 -5.79
C MET A 12 11.75 -1.96 -5.67
N VAL A 13 10.72 -2.69 -6.10
CA VAL A 13 9.32 -2.25 -6.02
C VAL A 13 8.85 -2.13 -4.58
N VAL A 14 9.13 -3.13 -3.73
CA VAL A 14 8.73 -3.12 -2.31
C VAL A 14 9.49 -2.06 -1.51
N LEU A 15 10.79 -1.95 -1.78
CA LEU A 15 11.66 -0.94 -1.17
C LEU A 15 11.15 0.47 -1.48
N ASP A 16 10.79 0.76 -2.73
CA ASP A 16 10.29 2.09 -3.12
C ASP A 16 9.02 2.51 -2.37
N ILE A 17 8.09 1.59 -2.15
CA ILE A 17 6.87 1.87 -1.39
C ILE A 17 7.19 2.26 0.06
N THR A 18 8.15 1.58 0.67
CA THR A 18 8.46 1.75 2.10
C THR A 18 9.46 2.86 2.38
N ILE A 19 10.47 3.02 1.52
CA ILE A 19 11.53 4.02 1.65
C ILE A 19 10.99 5.46 1.60
N VAL A 20 9.98 5.70 0.75
CA VAL A 20 9.36 7.01 0.58
C VAL A 20 8.61 7.45 1.83
N ASN A 21 8.02 6.52 2.60
CA ASN A 21 7.32 6.87 3.84
C ASN A 21 8.22 7.60 4.83
N ILE A 22 9.47 7.15 5.02
CA ILE A 22 10.43 7.80 5.92
C ILE A 22 10.82 9.20 5.42
N ALA A 23 10.82 9.41 4.10
CA ALA A 23 11.18 10.68 3.48
C ALA A 23 10.05 11.73 3.52
N LEU A 24 8.79 11.34 3.82
CA LEU A 24 7.62 12.21 3.72
C LEU A 24 7.77 13.58 4.42
N PRO A 25 8.23 13.68 5.70
CA PRO A 25 8.38 14.97 6.35
C PRO A 25 9.43 15.88 5.69
N HIS A 26 10.47 15.29 5.10
CA HIS A 26 11.51 16.02 4.37
C HIS A 26 11.02 16.48 2.98
N ILE A 27 10.25 15.64 2.29
CA ILE A 27 9.57 15.99 1.03
C ILE A 27 8.59 17.13 1.28
N GLN A 28 7.80 17.05 2.35
CA GLN A 28 6.84 18.09 2.75
C GLN A 28 7.51 19.46 2.85
N ARG A 29 8.58 19.55 3.63
CA ARG A 29 9.32 20.81 3.87
C ARG A 29 10.06 21.29 2.61
N SER A 30 10.57 20.37 1.78
CA SER A 30 11.38 20.73 0.60
C SER A 30 10.56 21.20 -0.60
N LEU A 31 9.33 20.73 -0.74
CA LEU A 31 8.44 20.99 -1.89
C LEU A 31 7.13 21.69 -1.51
N ASP A 32 7.05 22.22 -0.29
CA ASP A 32 5.93 23.00 0.26
C ASP A 32 4.57 22.28 0.17
N PHE A 33 4.56 20.96 0.47
CA PHE A 33 3.30 20.24 0.57
C PHE A 33 2.55 20.60 1.86
N SER A 34 1.26 20.85 1.76
CA SER A 34 0.41 20.81 2.94
C SER A 34 0.36 19.39 3.52
N THR A 35 0.10 19.26 4.82
CA THR A 35 0.04 17.94 5.47
C THR A 35 -1.01 17.01 4.83
N THR A 36 -2.12 17.57 4.33
CA THR A 36 -3.15 16.80 3.63
C THR A 36 -2.74 16.42 2.21
N SER A 37 -2.10 17.33 1.45
CA SER A 37 -1.65 17.05 0.08
C SER A 37 -0.43 16.12 0.02
N LEU A 38 0.31 15.98 1.12
CA LEU A 38 1.47 15.08 1.22
C LEU A 38 1.09 13.61 0.92
N SER A 39 -0.13 13.20 1.26
CA SER A 39 -0.64 11.85 0.96
C SER A 39 -0.64 11.52 -0.54
N TRP A 40 -0.66 12.53 -1.42
CA TRP A 40 -0.55 12.33 -2.86
C TRP A 40 0.78 11.70 -3.28
N VAL A 41 1.86 11.90 -2.52
CA VAL A 41 3.16 11.27 -2.82
C VAL A 41 3.04 9.74 -2.78
N VAL A 42 2.20 9.21 -1.88
CA VAL A 42 1.88 7.78 -1.79
C VAL A 42 0.78 7.42 -2.79
N ASN A 43 -0.32 8.19 -2.82
CA ASN A 43 -1.51 7.88 -3.60
C ASN A 43 -1.26 7.89 -5.12
N ALA A 44 -0.44 8.82 -5.64
CA ALA A 44 -0.13 8.87 -7.07
C ALA A 44 0.54 7.58 -7.56
N TYR A 45 1.43 7.01 -6.75
CA TYR A 45 2.05 5.72 -7.04
C TYR A 45 1.05 4.56 -6.89
N THR A 46 0.38 4.45 -5.76
CA THR A 46 -0.45 3.28 -5.43
C THR A 46 -1.69 3.16 -6.31
N LEU A 47 -2.29 4.28 -6.72
CA LEU A 47 -3.44 4.29 -7.64
C LEU A 47 -3.06 3.84 -9.05
N THR A 48 -1.94 4.36 -9.59
CA THR A 48 -1.48 3.94 -10.91
C THR A 48 -0.94 2.52 -10.89
N PHE A 49 -0.25 2.12 -9.82
CA PHE A 49 0.19 0.75 -9.62
C PHE A 49 -0.99 -0.21 -9.53
N GLY A 50 -1.93 0.01 -8.62
CA GLY A 50 -3.08 -0.88 -8.41
C GLY A 50 -4.04 -0.92 -9.59
N GLY A 51 -4.32 0.24 -10.20
CA GLY A 51 -5.24 0.36 -11.34
C GLY A 51 -4.72 -0.29 -12.63
N LEU A 52 -3.41 -0.32 -12.83
CA LEU A 52 -2.78 -0.87 -14.03
C LEU A 52 -2.14 -2.25 -13.82
N LEU A 53 -2.15 -2.79 -12.59
CA LEU A 53 -1.47 -4.04 -12.24
C LEU A 53 -1.93 -5.22 -13.10
N LEU A 54 -3.24 -5.38 -13.27
CA LEU A 54 -3.83 -6.47 -14.06
C LEU A 54 -3.55 -6.28 -15.57
N LEU A 55 -3.56 -5.04 -16.06
CA LEU A 55 -3.20 -4.72 -17.42
C LEU A 55 -1.72 -5.04 -17.69
N GLY A 56 -0.83 -4.71 -16.75
CA GLY A 56 0.60 -5.03 -16.84
C GLY A 56 0.88 -6.53 -16.90
N GLY A 57 0.18 -7.32 -16.08
CA GLY A 57 0.24 -8.77 -16.15
C GLY A 57 -0.19 -9.31 -17.51
N ARG A 58 -1.32 -8.81 -18.04
CA ARG A 58 -1.84 -9.19 -19.34
C ARG A 58 -0.90 -8.78 -20.49
N ALA A 59 -0.24 -7.63 -20.37
CA ALA A 59 0.75 -7.19 -21.35
C ALA A 59 1.92 -8.18 -21.48
N GLY A 60 2.39 -8.73 -20.37
CA GLY A 60 3.42 -9.77 -20.36
C GLY A 60 3.04 -11.01 -21.14
N ASP A 61 1.79 -11.47 -21.03
CA ASP A 61 1.31 -12.65 -21.73
C ASP A 61 1.20 -12.42 -23.25
N ILE A 62 0.75 -11.23 -23.68
CA ILE A 62 0.51 -10.91 -25.11
C ILE A 62 1.81 -10.51 -25.85
N LEU A 63 2.63 -9.65 -25.23
CA LEU A 63 3.78 -9.04 -25.90
C LEU A 63 5.10 -9.78 -25.62
N GLY A 64 5.09 -10.71 -24.64
CA GLY A 64 6.26 -11.43 -24.17
C GLY A 64 6.74 -10.89 -22.81
N ARG A 65 6.87 -11.79 -21.83
CA ARG A 65 7.10 -11.44 -20.43
C ARG A 65 8.43 -10.76 -20.20
N ARG A 66 9.50 -11.21 -20.85
CA ARG A 66 10.83 -10.59 -20.70
C ARG A 66 10.85 -9.15 -21.24
N ARG A 67 10.29 -8.90 -22.42
CA ARG A 67 10.26 -7.55 -23.01
C ARG A 67 9.46 -6.58 -22.17
N VAL A 68 8.28 -7.00 -21.73
CA VAL A 68 7.38 -6.20 -20.90
C VAL A 68 8.01 -5.94 -19.54
N PHE A 69 8.68 -6.92 -18.95
CA PHE A 69 9.43 -6.76 -17.71
C PHE A 69 10.53 -5.69 -17.83
N VAL A 70 11.38 -5.77 -18.87
CA VAL A 70 12.45 -4.79 -19.08
C VAL A 70 11.87 -3.39 -19.32
N PHE A 71 10.79 -3.28 -20.10
CA PHE A 71 10.12 -2.00 -20.31
C PHE A 71 9.58 -1.42 -18.99
N GLY A 72 8.90 -2.22 -18.16
CA GLY A 72 8.41 -1.80 -16.85
C GLY A 72 9.53 -1.32 -15.94
N VAL A 73 10.64 -2.06 -15.87
CA VAL A 73 11.82 -1.67 -15.08
C VAL A 73 12.43 -0.36 -15.58
N LEU A 74 12.61 -0.19 -16.90
CA LEU A 74 13.16 1.04 -17.48
C LEU A 74 12.24 2.25 -17.26
N LEU A 75 10.92 2.07 -17.37
CA LEU A 75 9.94 3.11 -17.05
C LEU A 75 10.02 3.51 -15.57
N PHE A 76 10.15 2.52 -14.67
CA PHE A 76 10.33 2.75 -13.24
C PHE A 76 11.61 3.53 -12.94
N VAL A 77 12.73 3.18 -13.59
CA VAL A 77 14.02 3.87 -13.46
C VAL A 77 13.94 5.31 -13.97
N LEU A 78 13.35 5.53 -15.14
CA LEU A 78 13.15 6.87 -15.70
C LEU A 78 12.29 7.73 -14.76
N ALA A 79 11.20 7.18 -14.27
CA ALA A 79 10.32 7.87 -13.33
C ALA A 79 11.03 8.18 -12.01
N SER A 80 11.86 7.25 -11.50
CA SER A 80 12.69 7.46 -10.31
C SER A 80 13.71 8.59 -10.51
N LEU A 81 14.32 8.67 -11.69
CA LEU A 81 15.22 9.77 -12.04
C LEU A 81 14.47 11.11 -12.05
N LEU A 82 13.33 11.18 -12.75
CA LEU A 82 12.51 12.39 -12.82
C LEU A 82 12.01 12.84 -11.43
N GLY A 83 11.60 11.89 -10.58
CA GLY A 83 11.17 12.17 -9.23
C GLY A 83 12.30 12.69 -8.32
N GLY A 84 13.49 12.12 -8.43
CA GLY A 84 14.69 12.61 -7.71
C GLY A 84 15.13 14.00 -8.15
N LEU A 85 14.84 14.39 -9.40
CA LEU A 85 15.12 15.72 -9.95
C LEU A 85 13.98 16.72 -9.75
N ALA A 86 12.84 16.31 -9.17
CA ALA A 86 11.67 17.17 -9.00
C ALA A 86 11.98 18.44 -8.18
N GLN A 87 11.50 19.57 -8.66
CA GLN A 87 11.68 20.90 -8.04
C GLN A 87 10.38 21.44 -7.42
N ASN A 88 9.26 20.80 -7.69
CA ASN A 88 7.95 21.16 -7.16
C ASN A 88 7.06 19.93 -6.97
N ALA A 89 5.97 20.10 -6.22
CA ALA A 89 5.02 19.03 -5.92
C ALA A 89 4.48 18.34 -7.18
N GLY A 90 4.08 19.11 -8.21
CA GLY A 90 3.49 18.55 -9.44
C GLY A 90 4.44 17.62 -10.20
N GLN A 91 5.74 17.99 -10.29
CA GLN A 91 6.76 17.13 -10.92
C GLN A 91 6.96 15.83 -10.15
N LEU A 92 7.02 15.91 -8.82
CA LEU A 92 7.15 14.70 -7.99
C LEU A 92 5.92 13.79 -8.15
N LEU A 93 4.71 14.33 -8.11
CA LEU A 93 3.48 13.55 -8.26
C LEU A 93 3.37 12.90 -9.65
N ALA A 94 3.72 13.61 -10.71
CA ALA A 94 3.77 13.04 -12.06
C ALA A 94 4.79 11.91 -12.15
N ALA A 95 5.98 12.08 -11.58
CA ALA A 95 7.00 11.04 -11.52
C ALA A 95 6.52 9.82 -10.71
N ARG A 96 5.85 10.03 -9.56
CA ARG A 96 5.27 8.95 -8.75
C ARG A 96 4.19 8.18 -9.52
N ALA A 97 3.34 8.86 -10.28
CA ALA A 97 2.36 8.20 -11.13
C ALA A 97 3.02 7.34 -12.22
N LEU A 98 4.05 7.87 -12.91
CA LEU A 98 4.82 7.11 -13.90
C LEU A 98 5.56 5.93 -13.27
N GLN A 99 6.09 6.10 -12.06
CA GLN A 99 6.77 5.04 -11.31
C GLN A 99 5.79 3.92 -10.93
N GLY A 100 4.56 4.27 -10.50
CA GLY A 100 3.48 3.31 -10.27
C GLY A 100 3.11 2.52 -11.53
N MET A 101 3.07 3.17 -12.72
CA MET A 101 2.88 2.49 -14.00
C MET A 101 4.02 1.50 -14.29
N GLY A 102 5.26 1.90 -14.10
CA GLY A 102 6.43 1.01 -14.26
C GLY A 102 6.37 -0.20 -13.35
N GLY A 103 6.04 0.02 -12.07
CA GLY A 103 5.85 -1.03 -11.08
C GLY A 103 4.70 -1.99 -11.42
N ALA A 104 3.56 -1.45 -11.89
CA ALA A 104 2.39 -2.23 -12.32
C ALA A 104 2.71 -3.18 -13.48
N ILE A 105 3.66 -2.83 -14.32
CA ILE A 105 4.12 -3.65 -15.45
C ILE A 105 5.19 -4.65 -14.97
N ALA A 106 6.17 -4.20 -14.18
CA ALA A 106 7.31 -5.01 -13.77
C ALA A 106 6.95 -6.09 -12.73
N SER A 107 6.12 -5.77 -11.72
CA SER A 107 5.82 -6.67 -10.60
C SER A 107 5.09 -7.96 -11.02
N PRO A 108 3.94 -7.93 -11.73
CA PRO A 108 3.26 -9.16 -12.14
C PRO A 108 4.07 -9.96 -13.17
N THR A 109 4.82 -9.29 -14.06
CA THR A 109 5.69 -9.98 -15.02
C THR A 109 6.88 -10.65 -14.35
N SER A 110 7.41 -10.09 -13.24
CA SER A 110 8.47 -10.72 -12.44
C SER A 110 8.02 -12.07 -11.87
N LEU A 111 6.82 -12.12 -11.28
CA LEU A 111 6.24 -13.35 -10.76
C LEU A 111 5.96 -14.39 -11.86
N ALA A 112 5.45 -13.92 -13.02
CA ALA A 112 5.20 -14.77 -14.17
C ALA A 112 6.50 -15.34 -14.78
N LEU A 113 7.62 -14.61 -14.72
CA LEU A 113 8.92 -15.07 -15.17
C LEU A 113 9.47 -16.22 -14.31
N ILE A 114 9.13 -16.29 -13.02
CA ILE A 114 9.51 -17.44 -12.17
C ILE A 114 8.92 -18.71 -12.74
N SER A 115 7.62 -18.70 -13.06
CA SER A 115 6.92 -19.90 -13.55
C SER A 115 7.39 -20.37 -14.93
N THR A 116 7.96 -19.49 -15.75
CA THR A 116 8.48 -19.84 -17.10
C THR A 116 9.99 -20.12 -17.12
N THR A 117 10.75 -19.62 -16.15
CA THR A 117 12.21 -19.75 -16.10
C THR A 117 12.63 -20.99 -15.34
N PHE A 118 11.88 -21.42 -14.31
CA PHE A 118 12.24 -22.53 -13.44
C PHE A 118 11.35 -23.75 -13.70
N ARG A 119 11.98 -24.95 -13.68
CA ARG A 119 11.26 -26.24 -13.89
C ARG A 119 10.29 -26.49 -12.75
N GLU A 120 9.17 -27.14 -13.08
CA GLU A 120 8.19 -27.57 -12.07
C GLU A 120 8.83 -28.47 -11.01
N GLY A 121 8.40 -28.28 -9.76
CA GLY A 121 8.90 -29.02 -8.62
C GLY A 121 9.77 -28.17 -7.67
N PRO A 122 10.78 -28.78 -7.02
CA PRO A 122 11.54 -28.13 -5.95
C PRO A 122 12.24 -26.83 -6.35
N GLU A 123 12.71 -26.74 -7.60
CA GLU A 123 13.41 -25.57 -8.10
C GLU A 123 12.47 -24.34 -8.17
N ARG A 124 11.28 -24.53 -8.75
CA ARG A 124 10.25 -23.47 -8.82
C ARG A 124 9.74 -23.07 -7.44
N ASN A 125 9.51 -24.05 -6.57
CA ASN A 125 9.08 -23.81 -5.18
C ASN A 125 10.11 -22.99 -4.41
N ARG A 126 11.40 -23.29 -4.58
CA ARG A 126 12.49 -22.50 -3.99
C ARG A 126 12.51 -21.06 -4.55
N ALA A 127 12.28 -20.89 -5.85
CA ALA A 127 12.25 -19.58 -6.47
C ALA A 127 11.09 -18.72 -5.93
N PHE A 128 9.90 -19.28 -5.78
CA PHE A 128 8.76 -18.60 -5.14
C PHE A 128 9.04 -18.32 -3.66
N GLY A 129 9.68 -19.22 -2.94
CA GLY A 129 10.09 -19.01 -1.56
C GLY A 129 11.03 -17.83 -1.39
N VAL A 130 12.05 -17.69 -2.26
CA VAL A 130 12.97 -16.54 -2.27
C VAL A 130 12.22 -15.25 -2.61
N PHE A 131 11.35 -15.28 -3.62
CA PHE A 131 10.54 -14.13 -4.01
C PHE A 131 9.65 -13.65 -2.85
N ALA A 132 8.98 -14.57 -2.16
CA ALA A 132 8.16 -14.25 -0.99
C ALA A 132 8.98 -13.71 0.17
N ALA A 133 10.16 -14.29 0.45
CA ALA A 133 11.07 -13.81 1.49
C ALA A 133 11.59 -12.40 1.21
N VAL A 134 11.91 -12.09 -0.05
CA VAL A 134 12.33 -10.75 -0.50
C VAL A 134 11.17 -9.76 -0.39
N SER A 135 9.95 -10.17 -0.75
CA SER A 135 8.76 -9.32 -0.60
C SER A 135 8.49 -8.98 0.88
N ALA A 136 8.62 -9.95 1.77
CA ALA A 136 8.40 -9.74 3.21
C ALA A 136 9.53 -8.93 3.86
N GLY A 137 10.80 -9.26 3.54
CA GLY A 137 11.98 -8.58 4.11
C GLY A 137 12.25 -7.19 3.49
N GLY A 138 11.78 -6.98 2.25
CA GLY A 138 12.00 -5.74 1.52
C GLY A 138 11.44 -4.51 2.24
N GLY A 139 10.33 -4.67 2.96
CA GLY A 139 9.75 -3.60 3.78
C GLY A 139 10.71 -3.12 4.87
N ALA A 140 11.29 -4.03 5.63
CA ALA A 140 12.27 -3.69 6.67
C ALA A 140 13.53 -3.03 6.09
N ILE A 141 14.04 -3.61 4.98
CA ILE A 141 15.20 -3.05 4.28
C ILE A 141 14.89 -1.63 3.78
N GLY A 142 13.69 -1.41 3.24
CA GLY A 142 13.28 -0.09 2.73
C GLY A 142 13.18 0.97 3.82
N LEU A 143 12.64 0.64 4.98
CA LEU A 143 12.57 1.57 6.12
C LEU A 143 13.96 1.96 6.62
N LEU A 144 14.88 1.00 6.75
CA LEU A 144 16.27 1.28 7.13
C LEU A 144 17.01 2.08 6.06
N ALA A 145 16.94 1.62 4.82
CA ALA A 145 17.58 2.32 3.70
C ALA A 145 17.06 3.75 3.57
N GLY A 146 15.74 3.94 3.75
CA GLY A 146 15.12 5.26 3.78
C GLY A 146 15.70 6.15 4.86
N GLY A 147 15.79 5.64 6.08
CA GLY A 147 16.40 6.36 7.19
C GLY A 147 17.84 6.80 6.90
N VAL A 148 18.69 5.85 6.46
CA VAL A 148 20.09 6.11 6.11
C VAL A 148 20.22 7.14 4.97
N LEU A 149 19.48 6.96 3.88
CA LEU A 149 19.58 7.81 2.70
C LEU A 149 19.08 9.25 2.97
N VAL A 150 17.99 9.38 3.73
CA VAL A 150 17.45 10.70 4.06
C VAL A 150 18.34 11.44 5.04
N GLU A 151 18.88 10.76 6.05
CA GLU A 151 19.71 11.38 7.09
C GLU A 151 21.11 11.76 6.59
N TRP A 152 21.79 10.88 5.85
CA TRP A 152 23.17 11.10 5.43
C TRP A 152 23.32 11.85 4.11
N LEU A 153 22.29 11.81 3.27
CA LEU A 153 22.30 12.47 1.96
C LEU A 153 21.16 13.50 1.87
N ASN A 154 20.02 13.12 1.32
CA ASN A 154 18.76 13.86 1.30
C ASN A 154 17.62 12.97 0.78
N TRP A 155 16.37 13.45 0.87
CA TRP A 155 15.21 12.70 0.44
C TRP A 155 15.20 12.27 -1.03
N ARG A 156 15.91 12.97 -1.92
CA ARG A 156 15.96 12.64 -3.36
C ARG A 156 16.62 11.28 -3.62
N TRP A 157 17.54 10.87 -2.75
CA TRP A 157 18.24 9.60 -2.85
C TRP A 157 17.35 8.39 -2.63
N VAL A 158 16.18 8.56 -1.98
CA VAL A 158 15.21 7.45 -1.86
C VAL A 158 14.63 7.05 -3.22
N LEU A 159 14.67 7.97 -4.20
CA LEU A 159 14.30 7.70 -5.58
C LEU A 159 15.52 7.30 -6.42
N PHE A 160 16.64 7.99 -6.29
CA PHE A 160 17.86 7.71 -7.06
C PHE A 160 18.42 6.31 -6.82
N VAL A 161 18.23 5.71 -5.65
CA VAL A 161 18.70 4.35 -5.33
C VAL A 161 18.12 3.30 -6.28
N ASN A 162 16.94 3.53 -6.83
CA ASN A 162 16.30 2.64 -7.80
C ASN A 162 17.03 2.61 -9.16
N ILE A 163 17.77 3.67 -9.52
CA ILE A 163 18.41 3.81 -10.82
C ILE A 163 19.48 2.75 -11.04
N PRO A 164 20.53 2.63 -10.19
CA PRO A 164 21.56 1.61 -10.40
C PRO A 164 20.98 0.20 -10.32
N ILE A 165 20.02 -0.05 -9.40
CA ILE A 165 19.38 -1.36 -9.25
C ILE A 165 18.62 -1.71 -10.53
N GLY A 166 17.76 -0.82 -11.03
CA GLY A 166 16.95 -1.08 -12.21
C GLY A 166 17.76 -1.17 -13.51
N ILE A 167 18.82 -0.37 -13.66
CA ILE A 167 19.76 -0.49 -14.82
C ILE A 167 20.41 -1.86 -14.81
N LEU A 168 20.91 -2.33 -13.67
CA LEU A 168 21.52 -3.66 -13.54
C LEU A 168 20.52 -4.76 -13.88
N ILE A 169 19.27 -4.66 -13.40
CA ILE A 169 18.19 -5.58 -13.74
C ILE A 169 17.93 -5.58 -15.27
N ALA A 170 17.78 -4.40 -15.87
CA ALA A 170 17.47 -4.26 -17.29
C ALA A 170 18.57 -4.84 -18.18
N LEU A 171 19.85 -4.63 -17.83
CA LEU A 171 21.00 -5.16 -18.57
C LEU A 171 21.19 -6.68 -18.36
N ALA A 172 20.93 -7.19 -17.15
CA ALA A 172 21.06 -8.61 -16.84
C ALA A 172 19.94 -9.46 -17.44
N THR A 173 18.70 -8.91 -17.50
CA THR A 173 17.52 -9.65 -17.93
C THR A 173 17.68 -10.33 -19.30
N PRO A 174 18.09 -9.66 -20.39
CA PRO A 174 18.20 -10.31 -21.71
C PRO A 174 19.24 -11.43 -21.76
N ARG A 175 20.23 -11.38 -20.87
CA ARG A 175 21.35 -12.35 -20.84
C ARG A 175 20.97 -13.64 -20.09
N TRP A 176 20.10 -13.55 -19.06
CA TRP A 176 19.82 -14.65 -18.15
C TRP A 176 18.40 -15.16 -18.18
N ILE A 177 17.47 -14.44 -18.79
CA ILE A 177 16.05 -14.78 -18.87
C ILE A 177 15.68 -14.90 -20.35
N LYS A 178 15.16 -16.07 -20.73
CA LYS A 178 14.65 -16.30 -22.09
C LYS A 178 13.28 -15.67 -22.26
N GLU A 179 12.94 -15.28 -23.49
CA GLU A 179 11.60 -14.81 -23.81
C GLU A 179 10.58 -15.93 -23.67
N SER A 180 9.42 -15.62 -23.13
CA SER A 180 8.30 -16.55 -23.04
C SER A 180 7.51 -16.60 -24.35
N GLU A 181 6.80 -17.72 -24.56
CA GLU A 181 5.82 -17.82 -25.63
C GLU A 181 4.72 -16.75 -25.44
N ARG A 182 4.27 -16.19 -26.56
CA ARG A 182 3.23 -15.18 -26.57
C ARG A 182 1.87 -15.84 -26.70
N HIS A 183 0.91 -15.38 -25.93
CA HIS A 183 -0.44 -15.88 -26.02
C HIS A 183 -1.34 -14.81 -26.66
N PRO A 184 -2.14 -15.15 -27.68
CA PRO A 184 -3.03 -14.18 -28.30
C PRO A 184 -4.06 -13.69 -27.29
N GLY A 185 -4.30 -12.37 -27.26
CA GLY A 185 -5.23 -11.75 -26.34
C GLY A 185 -5.53 -10.32 -26.72
N ARG A 186 -6.50 -9.72 -26.05
CA ARG A 186 -6.86 -8.30 -26.21
C ARG A 186 -6.63 -7.56 -24.89
N PHE A 187 -6.29 -6.29 -25.02
CA PHE A 187 -6.18 -5.37 -23.91
C PHE A 187 -7.53 -4.72 -23.63
N ASP A 188 -7.94 -4.75 -22.38
CA ASP A 188 -9.06 -3.93 -21.91
C ASP A 188 -8.52 -2.60 -21.35
N ILE A 189 -8.05 -1.75 -22.26
CA ILE A 189 -7.52 -0.43 -21.93
C ILE A 189 -8.64 0.44 -21.35
N THR A 190 -9.87 0.31 -21.87
CA THR A 190 -11.02 1.09 -21.42
C THR A 190 -11.35 0.78 -19.97
N GLY A 191 -11.43 -0.49 -19.59
CA GLY A 191 -11.65 -0.90 -18.20
C GLY A 191 -10.53 -0.39 -17.26
N ALA A 192 -9.25 -0.54 -17.65
CA ALA A 192 -8.13 -0.04 -16.88
C ALA A 192 -8.15 1.49 -16.68
N LEU A 193 -8.45 2.24 -17.71
CA LEU A 193 -8.54 3.70 -17.63
C LEU A 193 -9.73 4.15 -16.76
N LEU A 194 -10.90 3.57 -16.96
CA LEU A 194 -12.10 3.93 -16.20
C LEU A 194 -11.95 3.62 -14.71
N SER A 195 -11.37 2.45 -14.37
CA SER A 195 -11.11 2.10 -12.97
C SER A 195 -10.07 3.03 -12.33
N THR A 196 -8.93 3.25 -13.01
CA THR A 196 -7.86 4.09 -12.49
C THR A 196 -8.30 5.55 -12.33
N VAL A 197 -8.88 6.15 -13.38
CA VAL A 197 -9.34 7.54 -13.33
C VAL A 197 -10.48 7.72 -12.34
N GLY A 198 -11.44 6.78 -12.30
CA GLY A 198 -12.52 6.79 -11.32
C GLY A 198 -12.02 6.77 -9.88
N MET A 199 -11.00 5.94 -9.59
CA MET A 199 -10.37 5.90 -8.25
C MET A 199 -9.55 7.15 -7.96
N VAL A 200 -8.82 7.70 -8.93
CA VAL A 200 -8.10 8.98 -8.76
C VAL A 200 -9.07 10.11 -8.42
N LEU A 201 -10.20 10.20 -9.11
CA LEU A 201 -11.23 11.21 -8.84
C LEU A 201 -11.88 11.03 -7.47
N LEU A 202 -12.10 9.78 -7.04
CA LEU A 202 -12.64 9.47 -5.71
C LEU A 202 -11.68 9.91 -4.61
N VAL A 203 -10.41 9.55 -4.74
CA VAL A 203 -9.33 9.94 -3.80
C VAL A 203 -9.13 11.45 -3.78
N TYR A 204 -9.13 12.09 -4.96
CA TYR A 204 -9.04 13.55 -5.08
C TYR A 204 -10.20 14.23 -4.35
N GLY A 205 -11.44 13.72 -4.50
CA GLY A 205 -12.60 14.23 -3.79
C GLY A 205 -12.43 14.19 -2.26
N PHE A 206 -11.92 13.09 -1.70
CA PHE A 206 -11.67 12.99 -0.25
C PHE A 206 -10.57 13.97 0.23
N ILE A 207 -9.44 14.04 -0.48
CA ILE A 207 -8.34 14.95 -0.08
C ILE A 207 -8.80 16.41 -0.20
N ARG A 208 -9.54 16.76 -1.25
CA ARG A 208 -10.09 18.09 -1.41
C ARG A 208 -11.14 18.43 -0.36
N ALA A 209 -11.98 17.48 0.03
CA ALA A 209 -12.92 17.67 1.13
C ALA A 209 -12.23 18.02 2.45
N ALA A 210 -11.00 17.52 2.67
CA ALA A 210 -10.17 17.89 3.82
C ALA A 210 -9.63 19.32 3.77
N GLN A 211 -9.41 19.86 2.57
CA GLN A 211 -8.80 21.19 2.34
C GLN A 211 -9.84 22.28 2.19
N ASP A 212 -10.84 22.07 1.33
CA ASP A 212 -11.80 23.08 0.89
C ASP A 212 -13.23 22.79 1.39
N GLY A 213 -13.41 21.66 2.05
CA GLY A 213 -14.68 21.23 2.66
C GLY A 213 -15.59 20.39 1.74
N TRP A 214 -16.55 19.74 2.38
CA TRP A 214 -17.50 18.81 1.73
C TRP A 214 -18.46 19.45 0.76
N ARG A 215 -18.68 20.78 0.86
CA ARG A 215 -19.62 21.54 0.03
C ARG A 215 -18.95 22.27 -1.14
N ASP A 216 -17.62 22.18 -1.26
CA ASP A 216 -16.89 22.75 -2.38
C ASP A 216 -17.35 22.12 -3.71
N ALA A 217 -17.56 22.96 -4.73
CA ALA A 217 -18.08 22.52 -6.02
C ALA A 217 -17.18 21.46 -6.70
N LEU A 218 -15.86 21.63 -6.65
CA LEU A 218 -14.92 20.66 -7.22
C LEU A 218 -14.89 19.35 -6.44
N THR A 219 -15.08 19.39 -5.12
CA THR A 219 -15.24 18.20 -4.29
C THR A 219 -16.45 17.37 -4.76
N LEU A 220 -17.61 18.03 -4.91
CA LEU A 220 -18.85 17.37 -5.35
C LEU A 220 -18.75 16.86 -6.79
N VAL A 221 -18.18 17.65 -7.70
CA VAL A 221 -17.93 17.25 -9.08
C VAL A 221 -17.01 16.03 -9.15
N SER A 222 -15.96 16.01 -8.34
CA SER A 222 -15.01 14.88 -8.30
C SER A 222 -15.69 13.59 -7.85
N PHE A 223 -16.51 13.63 -6.80
CA PHE A 223 -17.30 12.46 -6.37
C PHE A 223 -18.32 12.04 -7.43
N GLY A 224 -19.01 12.98 -8.05
CA GLY A 224 -19.96 12.69 -9.14
C GLY A 224 -19.26 12.01 -10.33
N ALA A 225 -18.12 12.57 -10.77
CA ALA A 225 -17.33 12.00 -11.86
C ALA A 225 -16.73 10.63 -11.49
N ALA A 226 -16.31 10.43 -10.23
CA ALA A 226 -15.85 9.14 -9.74
C ALA A 226 -16.96 8.08 -9.82
N VAL A 227 -18.18 8.40 -9.36
CA VAL A 227 -19.33 7.50 -9.43
C VAL A 227 -19.66 7.13 -10.89
N VAL A 228 -19.68 8.12 -11.78
CA VAL A 228 -19.93 7.88 -13.22
C VAL A 228 -18.83 7.00 -13.81
N GLY A 229 -17.55 7.31 -13.56
CA GLY A 229 -16.41 6.55 -14.08
C GLY A 229 -16.38 5.10 -13.59
N LEU A 230 -16.60 4.87 -12.28
CA LEU A 230 -16.61 3.53 -11.69
C LEU A 230 -17.86 2.73 -12.12
N THR A 231 -19.01 3.39 -12.30
CA THR A 231 -20.19 2.73 -12.87
C THR A 231 -19.95 2.33 -14.32
N ALA A 232 -19.37 3.22 -15.12
CA ALA A 232 -19.00 2.92 -16.51
C ALA A 232 -17.97 1.75 -16.55
N PHE A 233 -16.99 1.72 -15.65
CA PHE A 233 -16.06 0.60 -15.49
C PHE A 233 -16.81 -0.73 -15.30
N VAL A 234 -17.72 -0.82 -14.33
CA VAL A 234 -18.49 -2.05 -14.06
C VAL A 234 -19.34 -2.46 -15.28
N LEU A 235 -19.91 -1.50 -16.01
CA LEU A 235 -20.70 -1.79 -17.21
C LEU A 235 -19.83 -2.29 -18.36
N VAL A 236 -18.64 -1.72 -18.56
CA VAL A 236 -17.65 -2.19 -19.55
C VAL A 236 -17.18 -3.59 -19.22
N GLU A 237 -16.78 -3.86 -17.95
CA GLU A 237 -16.34 -5.17 -17.48
C GLU A 237 -17.41 -6.27 -17.70
N ARG A 238 -18.69 -5.95 -17.46
CA ARG A 238 -19.80 -6.88 -17.71
C ARG A 238 -19.98 -7.24 -19.18
N ARG A 239 -19.57 -6.37 -20.10
CA ARG A 239 -19.70 -6.55 -21.55
C ARG A 239 -18.41 -7.01 -22.22
N SER A 240 -17.29 -6.88 -21.54
CA SER A 240 -15.98 -7.27 -22.06
C SER A 240 -15.89 -8.78 -22.26
N ARG A 241 -15.35 -9.21 -23.41
CA ARG A 241 -15.07 -10.64 -23.66
C ARG A 241 -13.84 -11.12 -22.91
N GLN A 242 -12.94 -10.22 -22.53
CA GLN A 242 -11.73 -10.49 -21.78
C GLN A 242 -11.56 -9.38 -20.72
N PRO A 243 -12.40 -9.38 -19.66
CA PRO A 243 -12.38 -8.36 -18.64
C PRO A 243 -11.04 -8.38 -17.88
N ILE A 244 -10.55 -7.20 -17.48
CA ILE A 244 -9.38 -7.06 -16.61
C ILE A 244 -9.72 -7.60 -15.22
N THR A 245 -10.90 -7.25 -14.72
CA THR A 245 -11.41 -7.69 -13.43
C THR A 245 -12.55 -8.69 -13.63
N PRO A 246 -12.27 -9.99 -13.55
CA PRO A 246 -13.32 -10.99 -13.75
C PRO A 246 -14.37 -10.91 -12.65
N LEU A 247 -15.51 -10.29 -12.92
CA LEU A 247 -16.57 -10.01 -11.92
C LEU A 247 -17.12 -11.28 -11.28
N HIS A 248 -17.03 -12.46 -11.95
CA HIS A 248 -17.40 -13.75 -11.37
C HIS A 248 -16.57 -14.12 -10.14
N MET A 249 -15.37 -13.55 -9.97
CA MET A 249 -14.56 -13.76 -8.77
C MET A 249 -15.21 -13.20 -7.50
N PHE A 250 -16.08 -12.21 -7.64
CA PHE A 250 -16.86 -11.64 -6.54
C PHE A 250 -18.17 -12.41 -6.26
N ALA A 251 -18.54 -13.36 -7.10
CA ALA A 251 -19.73 -14.19 -6.89
C ALA A 251 -19.56 -15.19 -5.73
N ASP A 252 -18.34 -15.63 -5.46
CA ASP A 252 -18.04 -16.45 -4.29
C ASP A 252 -17.96 -15.57 -3.02
N ARG A 253 -18.79 -15.88 -2.04
CA ARG A 253 -18.92 -15.10 -0.80
C ARG A 253 -17.62 -15.04 0.01
N ASN A 254 -16.86 -16.13 0.08
CA ASN A 254 -15.62 -16.17 0.84
C ASN A 254 -14.57 -15.28 0.16
N ARG A 255 -14.50 -15.35 -1.17
CA ARG A 255 -13.54 -14.56 -1.96
C ARG A 255 -13.90 -13.07 -1.96
N ALA A 256 -15.17 -12.71 -2.14
CA ALA A 256 -15.64 -11.33 -2.02
C ALA A 256 -15.36 -10.77 -0.62
N GLY A 257 -15.61 -11.56 0.43
CA GLY A 257 -15.25 -11.23 1.81
C GLY A 257 -13.75 -11.00 1.98
N THR A 258 -12.92 -11.87 1.40
CA THR A 258 -11.45 -11.75 1.43
C THR A 258 -10.97 -10.43 0.81
N TYR A 259 -11.50 -10.04 -0.34
CA TYR A 259 -11.17 -8.74 -0.94
C TYR A 259 -11.66 -7.56 -0.09
N GLY A 260 -12.85 -7.67 0.51
CA GLY A 260 -13.36 -6.66 1.45
C GLY A 260 -12.48 -6.49 2.68
N ILE A 261 -12.02 -7.61 3.28
CA ILE A 261 -11.09 -7.61 4.41
C ILE A 261 -9.75 -6.98 3.99
N MET A 262 -9.21 -7.37 2.82
CA MET A 262 -7.95 -6.81 2.30
C MET A 262 -8.04 -5.29 2.09
N LEU A 263 -9.16 -4.80 1.57
CA LEU A 263 -9.38 -3.36 1.38
C LEU A 263 -9.33 -2.61 2.72
N CYS A 264 -10.02 -3.11 3.73
CA CYS A 264 -10.04 -2.50 5.07
C CYS A 264 -8.68 -2.59 5.78
N LEU A 265 -8.03 -3.76 5.71
CA LEU A 265 -6.70 -3.97 6.30
C LEU A 265 -5.65 -3.05 5.65
N ALA A 266 -5.67 -2.92 4.32
CA ALA A 266 -4.77 -2.04 3.60
C ALA A 266 -5.00 -0.56 3.95
N ALA A 267 -6.26 -0.13 4.12
CA ALA A 267 -6.60 1.20 4.58
C ALA A 267 -5.98 1.49 5.97
N ALA A 268 -6.13 0.57 6.90
CA ALA A 268 -5.57 0.65 8.25
C ALA A 268 -4.03 0.68 8.23
N MET A 269 -3.41 -0.20 7.42
CA MET A 269 -1.97 -0.32 7.29
C MET A 269 -1.32 0.94 6.73
N PHE A 270 -1.80 1.45 5.60
CA PHE A 270 -1.24 2.64 4.97
C PHE A 270 -1.41 3.87 5.88
N GLY A 271 -2.56 3.98 6.53
CA GLY A 271 -2.80 5.03 7.52
C GLY A 271 -1.84 4.94 8.70
N MET A 272 -1.64 3.75 9.26
CA MET A 272 -0.72 3.55 10.37
C MET A 272 0.70 3.99 10.00
N PHE A 273 1.26 3.52 8.88
CA PHE A 273 2.59 3.91 8.47
C PHE A 273 2.72 5.40 8.17
N PHE A 274 1.74 5.99 7.48
CA PHE A 274 1.77 7.41 7.11
C PHE A 274 1.72 8.32 8.34
N PHE A 275 0.70 8.17 9.16
CA PHE A 275 0.48 9.07 10.31
C PHE A 275 1.47 8.83 11.44
N LEU A 276 1.87 7.57 11.65
CA LEU A 276 2.89 7.26 12.66
C LEU A 276 4.26 7.82 12.26
N THR A 277 4.61 7.82 10.97
CA THR A 277 5.84 8.47 10.48
C THR A 277 5.82 9.96 10.76
N LEU A 278 4.69 10.64 10.49
CA LEU A 278 4.54 12.06 10.80
C LEU A 278 4.65 12.33 12.30
N PHE A 279 4.00 11.51 13.14
CA PHE A 279 4.03 11.65 14.59
C PHE A 279 5.45 11.46 15.15
N VAL A 280 6.10 10.37 14.77
CA VAL A 280 7.43 10.01 15.31
C VAL A 280 8.50 11.02 14.89
N GLN A 281 8.44 11.58 13.66
CA GLN A 281 9.44 12.54 13.19
C GLN A 281 9.13 13.99 13.59
N ASN A 282 7.86 14.40 13.68
CA ASN A 282 7.52 15.79 13.97
C ASN A 282 7.16 16.06 15.44
N VAL A 283 6.61 15.06 16.18
CA VAL A 283 6.22 15.22 17.60
C VAL A 283 7.27 14.61 18.53
N LEU A 284 7.81 13.42 18.18
CA LEU A 284 8.86 12.79 18.99
C LEU A 284 10.28 13.22 18.57
N ASP A 285 10.41 14.10 17.57
CA ASP A 285 11.69 14.62 17.04
C ASP A 285 12.71 13.52 16.63
N PHE A 286 12.22 12.36 16.18
CA PHE A 286 13.12 11.31 15.71
C PHE A 286 13.74 11.70 14.37
N SER A 287 15.08 11.45 14.27
CA SER A 287 15.73 11.53 12.97
C SER A 287 15.18 10.47 12.00
N PRO A 288 15.36 10.64 10.69
CA PRO A 288 14.92 9.64 9.70
C PRO A 288 15.46 8.23 9.99
N LEU A 289 16.70 8.11 10.42
CA LEU A 289 17.31 6.82 10.78
C LEU A 289 16.66 6.24 12.04
N GLN A 290 16.44 7.06 13.07
CA GLN A 290 15.74 6.63 14.27
C GLN A 290 14.30 6.19 13.96
N ALA A 291 13.58 6.90 13.10
CA ALA A 291 12.27 6.50 12.65
C ALA A 291 12.30 5.17 11.89
N GLY A 292 13.26 4.97 10.98
CA GLY A 292 13.46 3.70 10.28
C GLY A 292 13.72 2.53 11.24
N LEU A 293 14.58 2.74 12.25
CA LEU A 293 14.87 1.75 13.29
C LEU A 293 13.64 1.47 14.17
N ALA A 294 12.84 2.50 14.49
CA ALA A 294 11.62 2.37 15.27
C ALA A 294 10.56 1.49 14.60
N PHE A 295 10.55 1.40 13.27
CA PHE A 295 9.64 0.53 12.53
C PHE A 295 10.14 -0.90 12.33
N LEU A 296 11.39 -1.25 12.64
CA LEU A 296 11.90 -2.62 12.48
C LEU A 296 11.14 -3.67 13.29
N PRO A 297 10.74 -3.42 14.55
CA PRO A 297 9.94 -4.37 15.31
C PRO A 297 8.62 -4.75 14.62
N VAL A 298 8.02 -3.83 13.83
CA VAL A 298 6.82 -4.10 13.01
C VAL A 298 7.05 -5.29 12.09
N SER A 299 8.14 -5.24 11.29
CA SER A 299 8.44 -6.28 10.31
C SER A 299 8.71 -7.64 10.98
N ALA A 300 9.41 -7.62 12.12
CA ALA A 300 9.69 -8.83 12.90
C ALA A 300 8.40 -9.47 13.43
N VAL A 301 7.49 -8.66 13.98
CA VAL A 301 6.22 -9.16 14.56
C VAL A 301 5.22 -9.56 13.46
N ILE A 302 5.19 -8.88 12.30
CA ILE A 302 4.44 -9.37 11.13
C ILE A 302 4.90 -10.77 10.74
N ALA A 303 6.23 -11.00 10.68
CA ALA A 303 6.77 -12.33 10.36
C ALA A 303 6.41 -13.39 11.41
N ILE A 304 6.40 -13.03 12.70
CA ILE A 304 5.94 -13.92 13.77
C ILE A 304 4.45 -14.26 13.60
N GLY A 305 3.59 -13.27 13.38
CA GLY A 305 2.16 -13.46 13.14
C GLY A 305 1.88 -14.35 11.93
N ALA A 306 2.60 -14.09 10.81
CA ALA A 306 2.52 -14.90 9.61
C ALA A 306 2.99 -16.34 9.86
N GLY A 307 4.06 -16.55 10.62
CA GLY A 307 4.54 -17.87 11.02
C GLY A 307 3.55 -18.64 11.89
N LEU A 308 2.95 -17.98 12.87
CA LEU A 308 1.89 -18.57 13.71
C LEU A 308 0.68 -18.97 12.86
N ALA A 309 0.20 -18.06 12.01
CA ALA A 309 -0.90 -18.37 11.10
C ALA A 309 -0.56 -19.57 10.20
N SER A 310 0.59 -19.56 9.51
CA SER A 310 1.01 -20.65 8.61
C SER A 310 1.07 -22.00 9.32
N ARG A 311 1.52 -22.04 10.56
CA ARG A 311 1.65 -23.26 11.36
C ARG A 311 0.29 -23.83 11.80
N PHE A 312 -0.63 -22.98 12.20
CA PHE A 312 -1.89 -23.42 12.82
C PHE A 312 -3.10 -23.39 11.87
N LEU A 313 -2.98 -22.72 10.74
CA LEU A 313 -4.02 -22.60 9.73
C LEU A 313 -4.54 -23.97 9.20
N PRO A 314 -3.69 -25.02 9.00
CA PRO A 314 -4.19 -26.34 8.62
C PRO A 314 -5.09 -27.00 9.67
N VAL A 315 -4.95 -26.61 10.95
CA VAL A 315 -5.74 -27.19 12.06
C VAL A 315 -7.03 -26.42 12.31
N TYR A 316 -6.96 -25.08 12.36
CA TYR A 316 -8.10 -24.25 12.76
C TYR A 316 -8.82 -23.58 11.59
N GLY A 317 -8.24 -23.63 10.40
CA GLY A 317 -8.76 -22.93 9.21
C GLY A 317 -8.42 -21.43 9.22
N PRO A 318 -8.74 -20.68 8.13
CA PRO A 318 -8.35 -19.27 7.97
C PRO A 318 -9.19 -18.32 8.80
N LYS A 319 -10.47 -18.61 9.04
CA LYS A 319 -11.43 -17.71 9.68
C LYS A 319 -10.98 -17.21 11.08
N PRO A 320 -10.51 -18.05 12.00
CA PRO A 320 -10.07 -17.59 13.32
C PRO A 320 -8.90 -16.58 13.23
N PHE A 321 -7.96 -16.80 12.31
CA PHE A 321 -6.80 -15.93 12.13
C PHE A 321 -7.19 -14.57 11.54
N MET A 322 -8.16 -14.52 10.62
CA MET A 322 -8.71 -13.27 10.10
C MET A 322 -9.48 -12.51 11.18
N VAL A 323 -10.28 -13.19 12.00
CA VAL A 323 -11.05 -12.52 13.06
C VAL A 323 -10.13 -12.01 14.18
N VAL A 324 -9.24 -12.88 14.69
CA VAL A 324 -8.30 -12.51 15.77
C VAL A 324 -7.32 -11.46 15.25
N GLY A 325 -6.82 -11.60 14.02
CA GLY A 325 -5.94 -10.64 13.39
C GLY A 325 -6.59 -9.25 13.29
N GLY A 326 -7.83 -9.17 12.79
CA GLY A 326 -8.57 -7.91 12.69
C GLY A 326 -8.85 -7.28 14.06
N ILE A 327 -9.17 -8.10 15.07
CA ILE A 327 -9.34 -7.59 16.45
C ILE A 327 -8.03 -7.05 17.01
N LEU A 328 -6.91 -7.75 16.83
CA LEU A 328 -5.60 -7.27 17.28
C LEU A 328 -5.20 -5.98 16.55
N ALA A 329 -5.44 -5.92 15.22
CA ALA A 329 -5.20 -4.70 14.46
C ALA A 329 -6.05 -3.53 14.97
N ALA A 330 -7.33 -3.76 15.24
CA ALA A 330 -8.23 -2.75 15.80
C ALA A 330 -7.80 -2.27 17.20
N VAL A 331 -7.41 -3.21 18.08
CA VAL A 331 -6.91 -2.89 19.43
C VAL A 331 -5.62 -2.09 19.36
N GLY A 332 -4.65 -2.48 18.51
CA GLY A 332 -3.42 -1.74 18.34
C GLY A 332 -3.65 -0.31 17.86
N LEU A 333 -4.51 -0.12 16.87
CA LEU A 333 -4.85 1.21 16.34
C LEU A 333 -5.66 2.04 17.32
N ALA A 334 -6.63 1.43 18.03
CA ALA A 334 -7.38 2.10 19.09
C ALA A 334 -6.46 2.54 20.24
N TRP A 335 -5.46 1.74 20.58
CA TRP A 335 -4.46 2.12 21.58
C TRP A 335 -3.59 3.29 21.12
N LEU A 336 -3.21 3.36 19.83
CA LEU A 336 -2.49 4.51 19.26
C LEU A 336 -3.28 5.82 19.33
N THR A 337 -4.62 5.79 19.47
CA THR A 337 -5.41 7.01 19.65
C THR A 337 -5.15 7.73 20.98
N LEU A 338 -4.53 7.05 21.94
CA LEU A 338 -4.19 7.60 23.25
C LEU A 338 -2.83 8.33 23.27
N THR A 339 -2.16 8.43 22.12
CA THR A 339 -0.91 9.18 22.02
C THR A 339 -1.17 10.68 22.13
N ASP A 340 -0.30 11.37 22.85
CA ASP A 340 -0.30 12.81 23.08
C ASP A 340 1.10 13.42 22.86
N VAL A 341 1.24 14.72 23.06
CA VAL A 341 2.52 15.44 22.89
C VAL A 341 3.58 15.05 23.94
N HIS A 342 3.19 14.41 25.04
CA HIS A 342 4.10 13.93 26.08
C HIS A 342 4.42 12.45 25.92
N SER A 343 3.86 11.81 24.92
CA SER A 343 4.07 10.38 24.65
C SER A 343 5.53 10.08 24.33
N THR A 344 5.98 8.89 24.76
CA THR A 344 7.31 8.37 24.41
C THR A 344 7.17 7.16 23.49
N TYR A 345 8.17 6.91 22.67
CA TYR A 345 8.16 5.76 21.78
C TYR A 345 7.93 4.44 22.51
N ALA A 346 8.71 4.18 23.56
CA ALA A 346 8.63 2.91 24.31
C ALA A 346 7.33 2.76 25.12
N GLY A 347 6.81 3.87 25.67
CA GLY A 347 5.65 3.85 26.53
C GLY A 347 4.31 3.85 25.79
N SER A 348 4.22 4.58 24.67
CA SER A 348 2.93 4.86 24.04
C SER A 348 2.82 4.36 22.58
N VAL A 349 3.95 4.14 21.88
CA VAL A 349 3.93 3.81 20.44
C VAL A 349 4.27 2.34 20.21
N LEU A 350 5.34 1.84 20.83
CA LEU A 350 5.87 0.50 20.55
C LEU A 350 4.84 -0.61 20.81
N GLY A 351 4.22 -0.62 21.99
CA GLY A 351 3.25 -1.64 22.37
C GLY A 351 2.09 -1.79 21.38
N PRO A 352 1.32 -0.71 21.14
CA PRO A 352 0.22 -0.74 20.17
C PRO A 352 0.65 -1.11 18.76
N MET A 353 1.82 -0.63 18.31
CA MET A 353 2.38 -0.95 17.02
C MET A 353 2.68 -2.46 16.86
N LEU A 354 3.20 -3.11 17.91
CA LEU A 354 3.45 -4.56 17.92
C LEU A 354 2.15 -5.37 17.89
N VAL A 355 1.12 -4.94 18.64
CA VAL A 355 -0.20 -5.58 18.65
C VAL A 355 -0.85 -5.51 17.26
N PHE A 356 -0.83 -4.33 16.62
CA PHE A 356 -1.30 -4.17 15.24
C PHE A 356 -0.54 -5.10 14.28
N SER A 357 0.79 -5.13 14.38
CA SER A 357 1.66 -5.91 13.49
C SER A 357 1.42 -7.41 13.58
N LEU A 358 1.18 -7.91 14.79
CA LEU A 358 0.84 -9.32 15.01
C LEU A 358 -0.46 -9.69 14.30
N GLY A 359 -1.50 -8.86 14.47
CA GLY A 359 -2.79 -9.04 13.79
C GLY A 359 -2.65 -9.03 12.28
N MET A 360 -1.93 -8.06 11.74
CA MET A 360 -1.68 -7.92 10.32
C MET A 360 -0.95 -9.15 9.72
N GLY A 361 0.07 -9.68 10.43
CA GLY A 361 0.79 -10.88 9.98
C GLY A 361 -0.13 -12.10 9.89
N MET A 362 -1.02 -12.28 10.88
CA MET A 362 -2.00 -13.37 10.88
C MET A 362 -3.01 -13.26 9.73
N GLU A 363 -3.50 -12.05 9.45
CA GLU A 363 -4.47 -11.81 8.38
C GLU A 363 -3.87 -12.02 6.99
N PHE A 364 -2.66 -11.53 6.72
CA PHE A 364 -2.06 -11.56 5.38
C PHE A 364 -1.94 -12.95 4.79
N VAL A 365 -1.48 -13.92 5.60
CA VAL A 365 -1.36 -15.32 5.19
C VAL A 365 -2.73 -15.92 4.90
N SER A 366 -3.69 -15.67 5.79
CA SER A 366 -5.05 -16.18 5.66
C SER A 366 -5.77 -15.61 4.44
N LEU A 367 -5.62 -14.30 4.18
CA LEU A 367 -6.20 -13.61 3.02
C LEU A 367 -5.62 -14.15 1.70
N THR A 368 -4.29 -14.35 1.65
CA THR A 368 -3.64 -14.89 0.45
C THR A 368 -4.14 -16.30 0.14
N LEU A 369 -4.24 -17.16 1.14
CA LEU A 369 -4.77 -18.50 0.96
C LEU A 369 -6.23 -18.48 0.46
N MET A 370 -7.07 -17.67 1.08
CA MET A 370 -8.49 -17.59 0.74
C MET A 370 -8.74 -16.99 -0.65
N ALA A 371 -7.97 -16.00 -1.06
CA ALA A 371 -8.07 -15.40 -2.39
C ALA A 371 -7.79 -16.42 -3.50
N LEU A 372 -6.89 -17.38 -3.24
CA LEU A 372 -6.47 -18.40 -4.20
C LEU A 372 -7.22 -19.71 -4.07
N SER A 373 -8.03 -19.89 -3.02
CA SER A 373 -8.80 -21.14 -2.81
C SER A 373 -9.92 -21.28 -3.84
N ASN A 374 -10.13 -22.51 -4.33
CA ASN A 374 -11.14 -22.85 -5.35
C ASN A 374 -11.03 -22.03 -6.66
N VAL A 375 -9.82 -21.56 -7.00
CA VAL A 375 -9.55 -20.85 -8.26
C VAL A 375 -8.92 -21.84 -9.23
N PRO A 376 -9.45 -21.96 -10.48
CA PRO A 376 -8.79 -22.74 -11.52
C PRO A 376 -7.34 -22.27 -11.74
N VAL A 377 -6.41 -23.18 -11.98
CA VAL A 377 -4.98 -22.87 -12.15
C VAL A 377 -4.74 -21.76 -13.18
N ARG A 378 -5.53 -21.74 -14.27
CA ARG A 378 -5.46 -20.71 -15.31
C ARG A 378 -5.87 -19.31 -14.83
N GLU A 379 -6.59 -19.19 -13.72
CA GLU A 379 -7.11 -17.92 -13.19
C GLU A 379 -6.39 -17.46 -11.91
N THR A 380 -5.47 -18.28 -11.38
CA THR A 380 -4.71 -17.98 -10.15
C THR A 380 -3.95 -16.64 -10.24
N GLY A 381 -3.40 -16.33 -11.43
CA GLY A 381 -2.75 -15.05 -11.69
C GLY A 381 -3.70 -13.86 -11.58
N ALA A 382 -4.92 -14.00 -12.10
CA ALA A 382 -5.94 -12.94 -11.99
C ALA A 382 -6.42 -12.76 -10.54
N ALA A 383 -6.61 -13.85 -9.79
CA ALA A 383 -7.02 -13.81 -8.38
C ALA A 383 -5.96 -13.15 -7.49
N SER A 384 -4.68 -13.51 -7.65
CA SER A 384 -3.60 -12.87 -6.90
C SER A 384 -3.39 -11.41 -7.32
N GLY A 385 -3.49 -11.12 -8.62
CA GLY A 385 -3.45 -9.75 -9.13
C GLY A 385 -4.58 -8.89 -8.56
N LEU A 386 -5.78 -9.43 -8.48
CA LEU A 386 -6.93 -8.74 -7.90
C LEU A 386 -6.75 -8.49 -6.38
N LEU A 387 -6.16 -9.44 -5.65
CA LEU A 387 -5.83 -9.24 -4.23
C LEU A 387 -4.85 -8.08 -4.04
N ASN A 388 -3.78 -8.06 -4.85
CA ASN A 388 -2.79 -6.96 -4.80
C ASN A 388 -3.39 -5.62 -5.25
N ALA A 389 -4.22 -5.61 -6.31
CA ALA A 389 -4.91 -4.39 -6.75
C ALA A 389 -5.84 -3.87 -5.65
N THR A 390 -6.59 -4.77 -4.99
CA THR A 390 -7.47 -4.42 -3.85
C THR A 390 -6.66 -3.85 -2.67
N GLN A 391 -5.48 -4.39 -2.40
CA GLN A 391 -4.57 -3.85 -1.39
C GLN A 391 -4.15 -2.41 -1.72
N GLN A 392 -3.74 -2.14 -2.95
CA GLN A 392 -3.29 -0.79 -3.34
C GLN A 392 -4.45 0.22 -3.37
N VAL A 393 -5.58 -0.19 -3.92
CA VAL A 393 -6.80 0.63 -3.95
C VAL A 393 -7.31 0.90 -2.53
N GLY A 394 -7.37 -0.14 -1.69
CA GLY A 394 -7.78 -0.03 -0.30
C GLY A 394 -6.85 0.88 0.50
N GLY A 395 -5.52 0.73 0.31
CA GLY A 395 -4.52 1.60 0.93
C GLY A 395 -4.67 3.06 0.52
N SER A 396 -4.82 3.33 -0.77
CA SER A 396 -4.95 4.70 -1.29
C SER A 396 -6.28 5.36 -0.89
N LEU A 397 -7.41 4.65 -1.06
CA LEU A 397 -8.72 5.14 -0.66
C LEU A 397 -8.80 5.34 0.86
N GLY A 398 -8.34 4.35 1.62
CA GLY A 398 -8.29 4.42 3.07
C GLY A 398 -7.46 5.61 3.55
N LEU A 399 -6.24 5.75 3.04
CA LEU A 399 -5.37 6.87 3.40
C LEU A 399 -6.05 8.22 3.11
N SER A 400 -6.74 8.37 1.97
CA SER A 400 -7.44 9.63 1.65
C SER A 400 -8.59 9.94 2.60
N ILE A 401 -9.35 8.92 3.03
CA ILE A 401 -10.39 9.05 4.05
C ILE A 401 -9.77 9.46 5.41
N LEU A 402 -8.67 8.79 5.79
CA LEU A 402 -7.97 9.12 7.03
C LEU A 402 -7.41 10.55 7.01
N VAL A 403 -6.87 10.99 5.87
CA VAL A 403 -6.39 12.38 5.67
C VAL A 403 -7.54 13.39 5.81
N THR A 404 -8.75 13.03 5.37
CA THR A 404 -9.93 13.90 5.56
C THR A 404 -10.27 14.04 7.04
N MET A 405 -10.26 12.94 7.79
CA MET A 405 -10.50 12.96 9.25
C MET A 405 -9.39 13.74 9.98
N PHE A 406 -8.15 13.50 9.60
CA PHE A 406 -6.97 14.22 10.08
C PHE A 406 -7.11 15.73 9.85
N GLY A 407 -7.39 16.17 8.61
CA GLY A 407 -7.53 17.59 8.27
C GLY A 407 -8.66 18.28 9.03
N THR A 408 -9.81 17.62 9.18
CA THR A 408 -10.93 18.14 9.95
C THR A 408 -10.57 18.31 11.43
N ALA A 409 -9.91 17.31 12.04
CA ALA A 409 -9.51 17.38 13.44
C ALA A 409 -8.41 18.43 13.68
N ASN A 410 -7.44 18.53 12.76
CA ASN A 410 -6.41 19.58 12.77
C ASN A 410 -7.04 20.98 12.74
N GLY A 411 -7.97 21.21 11.82
CA GLY A 411 -8.67 22.51 11.71
C GLY A 411 -9.38 22.87 13.00
N ASN A 412 -10.18 21.94 13.55
CA ASN A 412 -10.91 22.14 14.80
C ASN A 412 -9.98 22.41 15.98
N GLU A 413 -8.81 21.74 16.05
CA GLU A 413 -7.86 21.98 17.14
C GLU A 413 -7.09 23.28 16.94
N ALA A 414 -6.71 23.61 15.70
CA ALA A 414 -6.07 24.89 15.38
C ALA A 414 -6.96 26.08 15.77
N GLU A 415 -8.27 26.02 15.52
CA GLU A 415 -9.23 27.04 15.95
C GLU A 415 -9.23 27.28 17.47
N LYS A 416 -8.92 26.26 18.27
CA LYS A 416 -8.80 26.38 19.74
C LYS A 416 -7.43 26.88 20.17
N GLN A 417 -6.36 26.43 19.48
CA GLN A 417 -4.99 26.74 19.87
C GLN A 417 -4.54 28.13 19.42
N ILE A 418 -4.97 28.61 18.26
CA ILE A 418 -4.60 29.96 17.75
C ILE A 418 -4.94 31.06 18.74
N PRO A 419 -6.15 31.17 19.32
CA PRO A 419 -6.46 32.21 20.33
C PRO A 419 -5.65 32.07 21.62
N ARG A 420 -5.30 30.85 22.02
CA ARG A 420 -4.46 30.57 23.20
C ARG A 420 -3.02 31.04 22.94
N PHE A 421 -2.46 30.66 21.78
CA PHE A 421 -1.15 31.11 21.32
C PHE A 421 -1.07 32.65 21.27
N LEU A 422 -2.02 33.28 20.59
CA LEU A 422 -2.01 34.74 20.43
C LEU A 422 -2.07 35.53 21.75
N ARG A 423 -2.62 34.93 22.82
CA ARG A 423 -2.61 35.54 24.17
C ARG A 423 -1.25 35.48 24.86
N GLN A 424 -0.45 34.45 24.57
CA GLN A 424 0.83 34.20 25.22
C GLN A 424 2.04 34.58 24.36
N ALA A 425 1.84 34.67 23.04
CA ALA A 425 2.88 34.91 22.06
C ALA A 425 3.54 36.30 22.22
N THR A 426 4.85 36.31 22.08
CA THR A 426 5.66 37.53 21.99
C THR A 426 5.34 38.32 20.70
N PRO A 427 5.68 39.62 20.60
CA PRO A 427 5.49 40.37 19.35
C PRO A 427 6.16 39.71 18.13
N VAL A 428 7.35 39.13 18.30
CA VAL A 428 8.13 38.46 17.25
C VAL A 428 7.43 37.20 16.78
N GLU A 429 6.91 36.41 17.70
CA GLU A 429 6.17 35.17 17.37
C GLU A 429 4.85 35.48 16.66
N ARG A 430 4.13 36.52 17.06
CA ARG A 430 2.92 36.99 16.38
C ARG A 430 3.20 37.43 14.94
N GLU A 431 4.27 38.20 14.73
CA GLU A 431 4.68 38.63 13.40
C GLU A 431 5.08 37.47 12.52
N ARG A 432 5.81 36.48 13.07
CA ARG A 432 6.14 35.25 12.38
C ARG A 432 4.87 34.47 11.96
N PHE A 433 3.94 34.28 12.88
CA PHE A 433 2.66 33.63 12.63
C PHE A 433 1.82 34.34 11.57
N GLN A 434 1.74 35.70 11.64
CA GLN A 434 1.04 36.48 10.62
C GLN A 434 1.65 36.34 9.22
N ARG A 435 2.96 36.15 9.14
CA ARG A 435 3.67 35.97 7.87
C ARG A 435 3.62 34.55 7.32
N THR A 436 3.70 33.54 8.17
CA THR A 436 3.82 32.14 7.75
C THR A 436 2.51 31.34 7.90
N GLY A 437 1.61 31.77 8.77
CA GLY A 437 0.42 31.01 9.17
C GLY A 437 0.72 29.78 10.03
N GLU A 438 1.98 29.54 10.41
CA GLU A 438 2.41 28.33 11.13
C GLU A 438 2.48 28.59 12.64
N LEU A 439 1.83 27.71 13.41
CA LEU A 439 1.95 27.71 14.87
C LEU A 439 3.33 27.12 15.26
N PRO A 440 4.04 27.74 16.22
CA PRO A 440 5.26 27.13 16.76
C PRO A 440 4.94 25.97 17.74
N PRO A 441 5.92 25.07 18.01
CA PRO A 441 5.81 24.15 19.15
C PRO A 441 5.64 24.89 20.48
N PRO A 442 4.86 24.35 21.43
CA PRO A 442 4.16 23.05 21.42
C PRO A 442 2.79 23.08 20.71
N TRP A 443 2.31 24.26 20.27
CA TRP A 443 0.97 24.44 19.69
C TRP A 443 0.77 23.64 18.39
N SER A 444 1.79 23.61 17.52
CA SER A 444 1.77 22.81 16.31
C SER A 444 1.64 21.31 16.60
N ASP A 445 2.31 20.86 17.66
CA ASP A 445 2.37 19.44 18.02
C ASP A 445 1.03 18.97 18.59
N GLU A 446 0.34 19.82 19.35
CA GLU A 446 -1.02 19.53 19.82
C GLU A 446 -1.99 19.42 18.64
N VAL A 447 -1.91 20.32 17.68
CA VAL A 447 -2.74 20.29 16.45
C VAL A 447 -2.45 19.02 15.64
N LEU A 448 -1.17 18.70 15.41
CA LEU A 448 -0.77 17.51 14.67
C LEU A 448 -1.24 16.22 15.36
N THR A 449 -1.05 16.15 16.66
CA THR A 449 -1.42 14.96 17.47
C THR A 449 -2.93 14.73 17.47
N ALA A 450 -3.74 15.79 17.55
CA ALA A 450 -5.20 15.69 17.47
C ALA A 450 -5.64 15.11 16.11
N GLY A 451 -5.01 15.56 15.02
CA GLY A 451 -5.26 15.01 13.69
C GLY A 451 -4.85 13.54 13.55
N VAL A 452 -3.66 13.18 14.05
CA VAL A 452 -3.15 11.81 14.05
C VAL A 452 -4.06 10.87 14.83
N SER A 453 -4.52 11.30 16.01
CA SER A 453 -5.49 10.53 16.82
C SER A 453 -6.79 10.28 16.04
N ALA A 454 -7.35 11.30 15.40
CA ALA A 454 -8.56 11.16 14.58
C ALA A 454 -8.36 10.20 13.40
N ALA A 455 -7.19 10.23 12.76
CA ALA A 455 -6.85 9.27 11.72
C ALA A 455 -6.77 7.83 12.26
N PHE A 456 -6.17 7.62 13.44
CA PHE A 456 -6.10 6.28 14.04
C PHE A 456 -7.47 5.77 14.49
N ILE A 457 -8.41 6.62 14.93
CA ILE A 457 -9.79 6.23 15.18
C ILE A 457 -10.42 5.65 13.91
N MET A 458 -10.28 6.33 12.79
CA MET A 458 -10.83 5.85 11.51
C MET A 458 -10.12 4.57 11.03
N ALA A 459 -8.80 4.46 11.21
CA ALA A 459 -8.06 3.25 10.91
C ALA A 459 -8.51 2.06 11.76
N ALA A 460 -8.79 2.29 13.05
CA ALA A 460 -9.35 1.27 13.95
C ALA A 460 -10.75 0.83 13.48
N ILE A 461 -11.60 1.75 13.02
CA ILE A 461 -12.90 1.43 12.43
C ILE A 461 -12.73 0.51 11.20
N PHE A 462 -11.78 0.79 10.30
CA PHE A 462 -11.49 -0.11 9.18
C PHE A 462 -11.06 -1.51 9.65
N ALA A 463 -10.21 -1.61 10.68
CA ALA A 463 -9.80 -2.90 11.22
C ALA A 463 -10.98 -3.67 11.89
N VAL A 464 -11.88 -2.97 12.58
CA VAL A 464 -13.12 -3.55 13.10
C VAL A 464 -14.01 -4.05 11.96
N LEU A 465 -14.17 -3.27 10.90
CA LEU A 465 -14.93 -3.68 9.71
C LEU A 465 -14.31 -4.93 9.05
N ALA A 466 -12.97 -5.02 8.96
CA ALA A 466 -12.27 -6.20 8.49
C ALA A 466 -12.65 -7.44 9.33
N ALA A 467 -12.57 -7.33 10.67
CA ALA A 467 -12.95 -8.40 11.57
C ALA A 467 -14.44 -8.80 11.44
N LEU A 468 -15.34 -7.83 11.31
CA LEU A 468 -16.78 -8.07 11.10
C LEU A 468 -17.04 -8.79 9.78
N ILE A 469 -16.39 -8.36 8.69
CA ILE A 469 -16.48 -9.04 7.39
C ILE A 469 -15.96 -10.49 7.51
N ALA A 470 -14.87 -10.72 8.25
CA ALA A 470 -14.34 -12.05 8.50
C ALA A 470 -15.35 -12.94 9.24
N VAL A 471 -16.01 -12.42 10.26
CA VAL A 471 -17.05 -13.15 11.02
C VAL A 471 -18.22 -13.52 10.13
N VAL A 472 -18.72 -12.53 9.35
CA VAL A 472 -19.97 -12.68 8.58
C VAL A 472 -19.73 -13.42 7.26
N ALA A 473 -18.74 -13.00 6.46
CA ALA A 473 -18.57 -13.48 5.10
C ALA A 473 -17.83 -14.83 5.01
N ILE A 474 -16.82 -15.06 5.86
CA ILE A 474 -15.97 -16.24 5.75
C ILE A 474 -16.65 -17.48 6.35
N GLN A 475 -16.91 -18.49 5.50
CA GLN A 475 -17.62 -19.72 5.86
C GLN A 475 -16.85 -20.97 5.38
N VAL A 476 -15.56 -21.07 5.73
CA VAL A 476 -14.72 -22.22 5.38
C VAL A 476 -14.47 -23.07 6.62
N ARG A 477 -14.73 -24.36 6.52
CA ARG A 477 -14.41 -25.33 7.56
C ARG A 477 -13.00 -25.90 7.35
N PRO A 478 -12.30 -26.32 8.42
CA PRO A 478 -10.99 -26.96 8.28
C PRO A 478 -11.00 -28.20 7.37
N SER A 479 -12.11 -28.94 7.37
CA SER A 479 -12.32 -30.11 6.50
C SER A 479 -12.30 -29.77 5.00
N ASP A 480 -12.69 -28.58 4.62
CA ASP A 480 -12.72 -28.14 3.23
C ASP A 480 -11.30 -27.86 2.72
N LEU A 481 -10.42 -27.37 3.61
CA LEU A 481 -9.01 -27.13 3.29
C LEU A 481 -8.21 -28.42 3.11
N GLN A 482 -8.50 -29.46 3.90
CA GLN A 482 -7.85 -30.77 3.73
C GLN A 482 -8.21 -31.45 2.39
N ARG A 483 -9.42 -31.25 1.89
CA ARG A 483 -9.82 -31.66 0.54
C ARG A 483 -9.10 -30.93 -0.57
N LEU A 484 -8.76 -29.62 -0.32
CA LEU A 484 -8.05 -28.78 -1.28
C LEU A 484 -6.54 -29.08 -1.34
N GLN A 485 -5.94 -29.50 -0.21
CA GLN A 485 -4.53 -29.87 -0.12
C GLN A 485 -4.25 -31.30 -0.48
N GLY A 486 -5.24 -32.18 -0.29
CA GLY A 486 -5.16 -33.60 -0.57
C GLY A 486 -5.58 -34.00 -1.99
N GLY A 487 -5.17 -33.22 -3.02
CA GLY A 487 -5.44 -33.42 -4.44
C GLY A 487 -6.12 -34.71 -4.84
N ALA A 488 -7.25 -34.64 -5.51
CA ALA A 488 -7.86 -35.69 -6.34
C ALA A 488 -7.56 -37.12 -5.90
N GLY A 489 -8.24 -37.60 -4.87
CA GLY A 489 -8.44 -39.03 -4.72
C GLY A 489 -9.11 -39.56 -5.99
N PRO A 490 -8.75 -40.78 -6.48
CA PRO A 490 -9.36 -41.36 -7.67
C PRO A 490 -10.87 -41.40 -7.46
N GLY A 491 -11.63 -40.84 -8.42
CA GLY A 491 -13.08 -40.97 -8.45
C GLY A 491 -13.47 -42.45 -8.33
N PRO A 492 -14.63 -42.74 -7.72
CA PRO A 492 -15.14 -44.10 -7.71
C PRO A 492 -15.33 -44.52 -9.15
N GLY A 493 -14.71 -45.68 -9.50
CA GLY A 493 -14.82 -46.38 -10.78
C GLY A 493 -16.23 -46.85 -11.05
#